data_fd916c35b6a32c26105da0ec44cdc6fe
#
_entry.id   fd916c35b6a32c26105da0ec44cdc6fe
#
_cell.length_a   1.000
_cell.length_b   1.000
_cell.length_c   1.000
_cell.angle_alpha   90.00
_cell.angle_beta   90.00
_cell.angle_gamma   90.00
#
_symmetry.space_group_name_H-M   'P 1'
#
loop_
_entity.id
_entity.type
_entity.pdbx_description
1 polymer ?
#
loop_
_entity_poly.entity_id
_entity_poly.type
_entity_poly.pdbx_seq_one_letter_code
_entity_poly.pdbx_strand_id
1 'polypeptide(L)'
;MKSKIFNAGNRLINVLFFIFIVSALLFALTSPNLIIGDNQTLGTSTTLVTTYLVLSAVALFIALYCHPKLQRSFKWLFVKNRMIAITIFIIVVLVWQVTFVHFLHPAIGWDVSAIHDALTDNMSPEILAYYSLNQNNLPLLLWQHQLSEWFSTTSWLFFDFVTLFLVDLSVLLNVLSIRLLARNYLFPSIYLQGIWLLVFPWIIVPYTDTWVLPFVSSSLFFYALMNKKKLNLKYRAVGAIAMAVVATLGYFIKPSALIPIIAILLIELVSFFEKKWQSKGRLVLLLIAVLTAGVTYAVCNQLLEKQQYITIDESRGIPMIHFMNIGLTNDGGYSAEDAQAMAKLPSKEAKIAYSKEKIHERLKERGILGYLNFLFQKHRNNTSDGTFAWLKEGSFIKEREIPTGKGYSGWLEEWYYLYGERIADFRFIAQIWWVTCLFFIVFGWKYQGKFEQMLRLSLVGGFIFLLLFEGGRSRYLIQFLPIFLLLASLSMDNSINFIKQLQPMPFGFNPF
;
A
#
# COMPACT_ATOMS: atom_id res chain seq x y z
N MET A 1 35.87 -11.55 -8.57
CA MET A 1 34.98 -10.59 -9.26
C MET A 1 33.50 -10.79 -8.90
N LYS A 2 32.90 -11.99 -9.07
CA LYS A 2 31.48 -12.26 -8.79
C LYS A 2 31.03 -11.89 -7.37
N SER A 3 31.77 -12.27 -6.32
CA SER A 3 31.40 -11.92 -4.93
C SER A 3 31.50 -10.41 -4.64
N LYS A 4 32.39 -9.68 -5.30
CA LYS A 4 32.48 -8.21 -5.17
C LYS A 4 31.24 -7.53 -5.73
N ILE A 5 30.74 -7.98 -6.92
CA ILE A 5 29.51 -7.44 -7.54
C ILE A 5 28.30 -7.72 -6.64
N PHE A 6 28.16 -8.95 -6.12
CA PHE A 6 27.09 -9.31 -5.19
C PHE A 6 27.08 -8.42 -3.95
N ASN A 7 28.25 -8.25 -3.31
CA ASN A 7 28.38 -7.43 -2.11
C ASN A 7 28.13 -5.93 -2.40
N ALA A 8 28.60 -5.42 -3.54
CA ALA A 8 28.37 -4.04 -3.95
C ALA A 8 26.88 -3.78 -4.22
N GLY A 9 26.18 -4.67 -4.92
CA GLY A 9 24.74 -4.57 -5.14
C GLY A 9 23.94 -4.57 -3.84
N ASN A 10 24.24 -5.49 -2.93
CA ASN A 10 23.56 -5.49 -1.61
C ASN A 10 23.87 -4.24 -0.78
N ARG A 11 25.09 -3.71 -0.83
CA ARG A 11 25.45 -2.48 -0.14
C ARG A 11 24.69 -1.27 -0.71
N LEU A 12 24.58 -1.18 -2.03
CA LEU A 12 23.82 -0.11 -2.69
C LEU A 12 22.35 -0.14 -2.29
N ILE A 13 21.70 -1.32 -2.34
CA ILE A 13 20.31 -1.50 -1.91
C ILE A 13 20.15 -1.04 -0.45
N ASN A 14 21.03 -1.45 0.45
CA ASN A 14 20.94 -1.09 1.86
C ASN A 14 21.11 0.41 2.10
N VAL A 15 22.02 1.07 1.39
CA VAL A 15 22.25 2.51 1.53
C VAL A 15 21.03 3.29 1.03
N LEU A 16 20.54 2.99 -0.17
CA LEU A 16 19.36 3.66 -0.73
C LEU A 16 18.13 3.40 0.15
N PHE A 17 17.90 2.16 0.55
CA PHE A 17 16.80 1.80 1.43
C PHE A 17 16.87 2.56 2.75
N PHE A 18 18.06 2.63 3.38
CA PHE A 18 18.24 3.32 4.65
C PHE A 18 17.94 4.83 4.53
N ILE A 19 18.40 5.48 3.47
CA ILE A 19 18.11 6.90 3.22
C ILE A 19 16.60 7.12 3.12
N PHE A 20 15.91 6.36 2.29
CA PHE A 20 14.47 6.52 2.08
C PHE A 20 13.64 6.17 3.33
N ILE A 21 13.96 5.08 4.01
CA ILE A 21 13.11 4.63 5.13
C ILE A 21 13.31 5.44 6.40
N VAL A 22 14.54 5.93 6.66
CA VAL A 22 14.82 6.83 7.79
C VAL A 22 14.17 8.18 7.56
N SER A 23 14.27 8.74 6.35
CA SER A 23 13.57 9.99 6.03
C SER A 23 12.05 9.82 6.13
N ALA A 24 11.47 8.70 5.67
CA ALA A 24 10.06 8.40 5.84
C ALA A 24 9.63 8.37 7.33
N LEU A 25 10.43 7.73 8.19
CA LEU A 25 10.16 7.73 9.64
C LEU A 25 10.23 9.14 10.23
N LEU A 26 11.22 9.94 9.86
CA LEU A 26 11.35 11.32 10.33
C LEU A 26 10.16 12.17 9.87
N PHE A 27 9.73 12.02 8.62
CA PHE A 27 8.55 12.72 8.10
C PHE A 27 7.26 12.27 8.79
N ALA A 28 7.11 10.99 9.08
CA ALA A 28 5.95 10.48 9.81
C ALA A 28 5.92 10.97 11.28
N LEU A 29 7.09 11.07 11.95
CA LEU A 29 7.22 11.62 13.31
C LEU A 29 6.95 13.13 13.38
N THR A 30 7.18 13.86 12.28
CA THR A 30 6.91 15.30 12.18
C THR A 30 5.58 15.61 11.50
N SER A 31 4.73 14.62 11.32
CA SER A 31 3.42 14.78 10.69
C SER A 31 2.49 15.65 11.54
N PRO A 32 1.71 16.56 10.92
CA PRO A 32 0.69 17.33 11.62
C PRO A 32 -0.39 16.45 12.27
N ASN A 33 -0.54 15.20 11.83
CA ASN A 33 -1.47 14.25 12.44
C ASN A 33 -1.12 13.90 13.91
N LEU A 34 0.12 14.13 14.36
CA LEU A 34 0.55 13.89 15.74
C LEU A 34 0.35 15.10 16.68
N ILE A 35 -0.18 16.21 16.19
CA ILE A 35 -0.48 17.38 17.00
C ILE A 35 -1.71 17.09 17.87
N ILE A 36 -1.56 17.22 19.20
CA ILE A 36 -2.67 17.13 20.16
C ILE A 36 -3.20 18.54 20.35
N GLY A 37 -4.52 18.71 20.26
CA GLY A 37 -5.19 20.00 20.26
C GLY A 37 -5.31 20.59 18.87
N ASP A 38 -5.17 21.90 18.74
CA ASP A 38 -5.38 22.61 17.48
C ASP A 38 -4.32 22.26 16.43
N ASN A 39 -4.77 21.95 15.22
CA ASN A 39 -3.93 21.64 14.08
C ASN A 39 -4.24 22.62 12.94
N GLN A 40 -3.54 23.76 12.93
CA GLN A 40 -3.71 24.83 11.95
C GLN A 40 -3.40 24.36 10.52
N THR A 41 -2.48 23.41 10.34
CA THR A 41 -2.09 22.90 9.00
C THR A 41 -3.24 22.13 8.33
N LEU A 42 -4.02 21.39 9.09
CA LEU A 42 -5.15 20.62 8.59
C LEU A 42 -6.51 21.33 8.83
N GLY A 43 -6.51 22.42 9.60
CA GLY A 43 -7.74 23.10 10.01
C GLY A 43 -8.65 22.23 10.89
N THR A 44 -8.07 21.29 11.65
CA THR A 44 -8.78 20.36 12.52
C THR A 44 -8.14 20.31 13.90
N SER A 45 -8.89 19.89 14.93
CA SER A 45 -8.38 19.76 16.31
C SER A 45 -8.69 18.38 16.85
N THR A 46 -7.72 17.75 17.53
CA THR A 46 -7.99 16.54 18.30
C THR A 46 -8.84 16.87 19.52
N THR A 47 -9.75 15.96 19.85
CA THR A 47 -10.64 16.13 21.01
C THR A 47 -9.99 15.58 22.28
N LEU A 48 -10.71 15.69 23.40
CA LEU A 48 -10.32 15.05 24.68
C LEU A 48 -10.17 13.53 24.55
N VAL A 49 -10.79 12.91 23.54
CA VAL A 49 -10.64 11.47 23.26
C VAL A 49 -9.18 11.09 23.04
N THR A 50 -8.46 11.81 22.18
CA THR A 50 -7.01 11.58 21.96
C THR A 50 -6.24 11.75 23.25
N THR A 51 -6.51 12.80 24.04
CA THR A 51 -5.85 13.04 25.33
C THR A 51 -6.06 11.87 26.28
N TYR A 52 -7.32 11.41 26.45
CA TYR A 52 -7.62 10.25 27.30
C TYR A 52 -7.00 8.95 26.79
N LEU A 53 -6.96 8.72 25.48
CA LEU A 53 -6.29 7.55 24.90
C LEU A 53 -4.78 7.54 25.22
N VAL A 54 -4.11 8.69 25.06
CA VAL A 54 -2.68 8.82 25.37
C VAL A 54 -2.43 8.62 26.87
N LEU A 55 -3.20 9.29 27.73
CA LEU A 55 -3.07 9.13 29.18
C LEU A 55 -3.35 7.69 29.63
N SER A 56 -4.36 7.05 29.06
CA SER A 56 -4.69 5.64 29.35
C SER A 56 -3.59 4.69 28.90
N ALA A 57 -2.98 4.93 27.73
CA ALA A 57 -1.84 4.13 27.25
C ALA A 57 -0.62 4.28 28.15
N VAL A 58 -0.30 5.52 28.58
CA VAL A 58 0.78 5.79 29.54
C VAL A 58 0.49 5.14 30.89
N ALA A 59 -0.72 5.30 31.42
CA ALA A 59 -1.12 4.68 32.70
C ALA A 59 -1.06 3.15 32.64
N LEU A 60 -1.50 2.54 31.54
CA LEU A 60 -1.41 1.10 31.31
C LEU A 60 0.07 0.63 31.27
N PHE A 61 0.94 1.38 30.58
CA PHE A 61 2.36 1.09 30.52
C PHE A 61 3.01 1.14 31.91
N ILE A 62 2.73 2.20 32.70
CA ILE A 62 3.20 2.33 34.08
C ILE A 62 2.65 1.19 34.95
N ALA A 63 1.36 0.88 34.83
CA ALA A 63 0.74 -0.20 35.59
C ALA A 63 1.35 -1.57 35.24
N LEU A 64 1.58 -1.86 33.97
CA LEU A 64 2.29 -3.06 33.52
C LEU A 64 3.74 -3.11 34.05
N TYR A 65 4.40 -1.96 34.15
CA TYR A 65 5.76 -1.88 34.69
C TYR A 65 5.78 -2.10 36.20
N CYS A 66 4.89 -1.46 36.96
CA CYS A 66 4.91 -1.43 38.42
C CYS A 66 4.19 -2.63 39.09
N HIS A 67 3.22 -3.29 38.42
CA HIS A 67 2.39 -4.31 39.03
C HIS A 67 2.67 -5.74 38.56
N PRO A 68 3.37 -6.57 39.38
CA PRO A 68 3.72 -7.97 39.04
C PRO A 68 2.49 -8.86 38.74
N LYS A 69 1.33 -8.58 39.40
CA LYS A 69 0.08 -9.33 39.09
C LYS A 69 -0.43 -9.03 37.69
N LEU A 70 -0.39 -7.77 37.26
CA LEU A 70 -0.82 -7.35 35.94
C LEU A 70 0.13 -7.92 34.86
N GLN A 71 1.45 -7.91 35.10
CA GLN A 71 2.42 -8.56 34.22
C GLN A 71 2.13 -10.07 34.07
N ARG A 72 1.78 -10.76 35.17
CA ARG A 72 1.42 -12.18 35.13
C ARG A 72 0.16 -12.43 34.30
N SER A 73 -0.88 -11.60 34.47
CA SER A 73 -2.11 -11.69 33.69
C SER A 73 -1.86 -11.43 32.21
N PHE A 74 -1.04 -10.42 31.88
CA PHE A 74 -0.65 -10.14 30.50
C PHE A 74 0.13 -11.30 29.87
N LYS A 75 1.13 -11.86 30.58
CA LYS A 75 1.86 -13.04 30.11
C LYS A 75 0.95 -14.26 29.99
N TRP A 76 0.01 -14.44 30.92
CA TRP A 76 -0.97 -15.54 30.84
C TRP A 76 -1.81 -15.43 29.57
N LEU A 77 -2.31 -14.24 29.22
CA LEU A 77 -3.13 -14.01 28.04
C LEU A 77 -2.31 -14.10 26.74
N PHE A 78 -1.27 -13.29 26.60
CA PHE A 78 -0.56 -13.10 25.34
C PHE A 78 0.57 -14.11 25.07
N VAL A 79 1.05 -14.81 26.09
CA VAL A 79 2.11 -15.82 25.93
C VAL A 79 1.55 -17.22 26.14
N LYS A 80 0.92 -17.51 27.29
CA LYS A 80 0.42 -18.85 27.61
C LYS A 80 -0.83 -19.21 26.80
N ASN A 81 -1.81 -18.30 26.69
CA ASN A 81 -3.07 -18.50 25.97
C ASN A 81 -3.11 -17.71 24.66
N ARG A 82 -1.96 -17.52 24.02
CA ARG A 82 -1.81 -16.70 22.81
C ARG A 82 -2.79 -17.04 21.67
N MET A 83 -3.18 -18.31 21.53
CA MET A 83 -4.15 -18.71 20.50
C MET A 83 -5.54 -18.12 20.78
N ILE A 84 -5.98 -18.14 22.05
CA ILE A 84 -7.25 -17.54 22.45
C ILE A 84 -7.19 -16.03 22.24
N ALA A 85 -6.13 -15.37 22.69
CA ALA A 85 -5.95 -13.92 22.52
C ALA A 85 -6.00 -13.51 21.03
N ILE A 86 -5.32 -14.24 20.15
CA ILE A 86 -5.32 -13.97 18.71
C ILE A 86 -6.68 -14.25 18.09
N THR A 87 -7.35 -15.33 18.45
CA THR A 87 -8.69 -15.64 17.92
C THR A 87 -9.68 -14.52 18.28
N ILE A 88 -9.69 -14.09 19.55
CA ILE A 88 -10.53 -12.97 19.98
C ILE A 88 -10.17 -11.70 19.21
N PHE A 89 -8.88 -11.40 19.07
CA PHE A 89 -8.41 -10.23 18.33
C PHE A 89 -8.87 -10.25 16.86
N ILE A 90 -8.73 -11.37 16.16
CA ILE A 90 -9.19 -11.51 14.77
C ILE A 90 -10.71 -11.32 14.69
N ILE A 91 -11.48 -11.92 15.61
CA ILE A 91 -12.94 -11.73 15.66
C ILE A 91 -13.29 -10.26 15.83
N VAL A 92 -12.62 -9.56 16.75
CA VAL A 92 -12.84 -8.12 16.97
C VAL A 92 -12.54 -7.32 15.70
N VAL A 93 -11.43 -7.61 15.00
CA VAL A 93 -11.07 -6.94 13.75
C VAL A 93 -12.14 -7.18 12.68
N LEU A 94 -12.55 -8.43 12.46
CA LEU A 94 -13.56 -8.76 11.44
C LEU A 94 -14.92 -8.14 11.76
N VAL A 95 -15.36 -8.20 13.03
CA VAL A 95 -16.62 -7.57 13.46
C VAL A 95 -16.56 -6.07 13.24
N TRP A 96 -15.43 -5.42 13.59
CA TRP A 96 -15.24 -4.00 13.33
C TRP A 96 -15.35 -3.66 11.85
N GLN A 97 -14.63 -4.39 10.97
CA GLN A 97 -14.62 -4.13 9.53
C GLN A 97 -16.01 -4.32 8.90
N VAL A 98 -16.69 -5.42 9.23
CA VAL A 98 -18.06 -5.68 8.72
C VAL A 98 -19.02 -4.59 9.20
N THR A 99 -18.93 -4.20 10.46
CA THR A 99 -19.76 -3.13 11.05
C THR A 99 -19.43 -1.78 10.39
N PHE A 100 -18.16 -1.48 10.20
CA PHE A 100 -17.71 -0.25 9.54
C PHE A 100 -18.29 -0.13 8.13
N VAL A 101 -18.10 -1.16 7.29
CA VAL A 101 -18.61 -1.17 5.92
C VAL A 101 -20.15 -1.13 5.89
N HIS A 102 -20.82 -1.88 6.78
CA HIS A 102 -22.28 -1.90 6.81
C HIS A 102 -22.89 -0.54 7.13
N PHE A 103 -22.29 0.22 8.03
CA PHE A 103 -22.83 1.52 8.48
C PHE A 103 -22.20 2.74 7.77
N LEU A 104 -21.07 2.54 7.07
CA LEU A 104 -20.38 3.61 6.36
C LEU A 104 -20.00 3.13 4.95
N HIS A 105 -20.85 3.45 3.96
CA HIS A 105 -20.66 3.10 2.55
C HIS A 105 -21.09 4.26 1.63
N PRO A 106 -20.41 5.42 1.75
CA PRO A 106 -20.76 6.59 0.96
C PRO A 106 -20.38 6.39 -0.52
N ALA A 107 -21.07 7.09 -1.42
CA ALA A 107 -20.61 7.23 -2.79
C ALA A 107 -19.26 7.96 -2.81
N ILE A 108 -18.27 7.37 -3.50
CA ILE A 108 -16.93 7.95 -3.63
C ILE A 108 -16.81 8.71 -4.94
N GLY A 109 -16.18 9.86 -4.92
CA GLY A 109 -16.01 10.75 -6.07
C GLY A 109 -14.84 10.37 -7.00
N TRP A 110 -14.55 11.22 -7.95
CA TRP A 110 -13.45 11.15 -8.92
C TRP A 110 -13.48 9.88 -9.78
N ASP A 111 -12.34 9.27 -10.02
CA ASP A 111 -12.19 8.05 -10.83
C ASP A 111 -13.06 6.88 -10.31
N VAL A 112 -13.24 6.79 -9.00
CA VAL A 112 -14.06 5.73 -8.38
C VAL A 112 -15.53 5.91 -8.76
N SER A 113 -16.02 7.17 -8.76
CA SER A 113 -17.36 7.50 -9.27
C SER A 113 -17.50 7.15 -10.75
N ALA A 114 -16.52 7.53 -11.58
CA ALA A 114 -16.60 7.26 -13.02
C ALA A 114 -16.65 5.75 -13.32
N ILE A 115 -15.96 4.92 -12.52
CA ILE A 115 -16.04 3.46 -12.64
C ILE A 115 -17.42 2.96 -12.21
N HIS A 116 -17.93 3.43 -11.09
CA HIS A 116 -19.23 3.01 -10.57
C HIS A 116 -20.38 3.49 -11.47
N ASP A 117 -20.34 4.75 -11.92
CA ASP A 117 -21.36 5.31 -12.77
C ASP A 117 -21.42 4.55 -14.13
N ALA A 118 -20.27 4.10 -14.64
CA ALA A 118 -20.21 3.27 -15.85
C ALA A 118 -20.87 1.88 -15.70
N LEU A 119 -21.11 1.40 -14.47
CA LEU A 119 -21.87 0.14 -14.26
C LEU A 119 -23.36 0.30 -14.50
N THR A 120 -23.88 1.52 -14.44
CA THR A 120 -25.31 1.83 -14.62
C THR A 120 -25.59 2.54 -15.94
N ASP A 121 -24.65 3.35 -16.43
CA ASP A 121 -24.75 4.07 -17.70
C ASP A 121 -23.40 4.10 -18.42
N ASN A 122 -23.11 3.02 -19.16
CA ASN A 122 -21.89 2.89 -19.94
C ASN A 122 -21.90 3.62 -21.30
N MET A 123 -22.99 4.28 -21.65
CA MET A 123 -23.18 4.99 -22.92
C MET A 123 -23.23 6.50 -22.77
N SER A 124 -23.19 7.06 -21.55
CA SER A 124 -23.19 8.50 -21.38
C SER A 124 -21.95 9.15 -22.00
N PRO A 125 -22.07 10.33 -22.62
CA PRO A 125 -20.95 11.02 -23.26
C PRO A 125 -19.78 11.28 -22.30
N GLU A 126 -20.06 11.57 -21.03
CA GLU A 126 -19.07 11.81 -19.99
C GLU A 126 -18.26 10.55 -19.71
N ILE A 127 -18.91 9.39 -19.57
CA ILE A 127 -18.27 8.10 -19.31
C ILE A 127 -17.44 7.65 -20.51
N LEU A 128 -17.96 7.77 -21.73
CA LEU A 128 -17.23 7.46 -22.96
C LEU A 128 -15.97 8.35 -23.11
N ALA A 129 -16.10 9.66 -22.80
CA ALA A 129 -14.97 10.58 -22.82
C ALA A 129 -13.93 10.24 -21.75
N TYR A 130 -14.38 9.90 -20.53
CA TYR A 130 -13.50 9.50 -19.44
C TYR A 130 -12.66 8.28 -19.80
N TYR A 131 -13.27 7.19 -20.27
CA TYR A 131 -12.56 5.96 -20.61
C TYR A 131 -11.70 6.08 -21.87
N SER A 132 -12.07 6.95 -22.82
CA SER A 132 -11.22 7.26 -23.96
C SER A 132 -9.91 7.96 -23.54
N LEU A 133 -9.91 8.71 -22.44
CA LEU A 133 -8.72 9.34 -21.85
C LEU A 133 -8.00 8.39 -20.87
N ASN A 134 -8.74 7.78 -19.95
CA ASN A 134 -8.22 7.01 -18.80
C ASN A 134 -8.38 5.50 -19.01
N GLN A 135 -7.82 4.97 -20.10
CA GLN A 135 -7.90 3.55 -20.48
C GLN A 135 -7.32 2.60 -19.41
N ASN A 136 -6.44 3.10 -18.55
CA ASN A 136 -5.88 2.36 -17.43
C ASN A 136 -6.91 1.88 -16.40
N ASN A 137 -8.09 2.51 -16.32
CA ASN A 137 -9.18 2.11 -15.43
C ASN A 137 -10.15 1.09 -16.05
N LEU A 138 -10.01 0.80 -17.35
CA LEU A 138 -10.85 -0.19 -18.04
C LEU A 138 -10.79 -1.59 -17.46
N PRO A 139 -9.61 -2.16 -17.11
CA PRO A 139 -9.57 -3.50 -16.52
C PRO A 139 -10.36 -3.61 -15.22
N LEU A 140 -10.31 -2.60 -14.36
CA LEU A 140 -11.07 -2.57 -13.11
C LEU A 140 -12.58 -2.47 -13.38
N LEU A 141 -13.00 -1.61 -14.33
CA LEU A 141 -14.40 -1.52 -14.73
C LEU A 141 -14.94 -2.87 -15.18
N LEU A 142 -14.23 -3.56 -16.07
CA LEU A 142 -14.68 -4.86 -16.60
C LEU A 142 -14.78 -5.93 -15.49
N TRP A 143 -13.90 -5.88 -14.48
CA TRP A 143 -14.01 -6.75 -13.33
C TRP A 143 -15.22 -6.43 -12.46
N GLN A 144 -15.44 -5.15 -12.17
CA GLN A 144 -16.62 -4.73 -11.41
C GLN A 144 -17.91 -5.02 -12.19
N HIS A 145 -17.94 -4.79 -13.49
CA HIS A 145 -19.06 -5.16 -14.33
C HIS A 145 -19.36 -6.67 -14.28
N GLN A 146 -18.35 -7.52 -14.44
CA GLN A 146 -18.57 -8.97 -14.36
C GLN A 146 -19.11 -9.40 -12.99
N LEU A 147 -18.66 -8.76 -11.91
CA LEU A 147 -19.19 -9.03 -10.57
C LEU A 147 -20.65 -8.51 -10.45
N SER A 148 -20.94 -7.34 -11.00
CA SER A 148 -22.31 -6.80 -10.99
C SER A 148 -23.31 -7.71 -11.72
N GLU A 149 -22.90 -8.30 -12.84
CA GLU A 149 -23.70 -9.28 -13.58
C GLU A 149 -23.93 -10.57 -12.77
N TRP A 150 -22.86 -11.13 -12.15
CA TRP A 150 -22.98 -12.36 -11.38
C TRP A 150 -23.87 -12.22 -10.14
N PHE A 151 -23.82 -11.05 -9.49
CA PHE A 151 -24.55 -10.80 -8.24
C PHE A 151 -25.79 -9.91 -8.44
N SER A 152 -26.08 -9.47 -9.67
CA SER A 152 -27.22 -8.62 -10.04
C SER A 152 -27.32 -7.37 -9.16
N THR A 153 -26.18 -6.70 -8.90
CA THR A 153 -26.12 -5.50 -8.06
C THR A 153 -24.98 -4.57 -8.46
N THR A 154 -25.25 -3.27 -8.40
CA THR A 154 -24.25 -2.20 -8.58
C THR A 154 -24.09 -1.36 -7.32
N SER A 155 -24.59 -1.82 -6.15
CA SER A 155 -24.56 -1.02 -4.93
C SER A 155 -23.15 -0.77 -4.40
N TRP A 156 -22.91 0.42 -3.85
CA TRP A 156 -21.68 0.77 -3.14
C TRP A 156 -21.36 -0.22 -2.04
N LEU A 157 -22.35 -0.56 -1.21
CA LEU A 157 -22.20 -1.53 -0.12
C LEU A 157 -21.64 -2.89 -0.61
N PHE A 158 -22.09 -3.38 -1.76
CA PHE A 158 -21.58 -4.62 -2.33
C PHE A 158 -20.10 -4.51 -2.70
N PHE A 159 -19.71 -3.47 -3.43
CA PHE A 159 -18.31 -3.27 -3.83
C PHE A 159 -17.39 -2.96 -2.67
N ASP A 160 -17.89 -2.33 -1.62
CA ASP A 160 -17.15 -2.11 -0.37
C ASP A 160 -16.90 -3.44 0.36
N PHE A 161 -17.87 -4.35 0.41
CA PHE A 161 -17.64 -5.72 0.91
C PHE A 161 -16.68 -6.53 0.04
N VAL A 162 -16.72 -6.37 -1.28
CA VAL A 162 -15.70 -6.99 -2.17
C VAL A 162 -14.33 -6.42 -1.87
N THR A 163 -14.22 -5.11 -1.70
CA THR A 163 -12.95 -4.43 -1.36
C THR A 163 -12.42 -4.89 0.00
N LEU A 164 -13.27 -4.96 1.02
CA LEU A 164 -12.95 -5.54 2.33
C LEU A 164 -12.37 -6.96 2.17
N PHE A 165 -13.07 -7.83 1.43
CA PHE A 165 -12.60 -9.19 1.18
C PHE A 165 -11.22 -9.23 0.51
N LEU A 166 -10.97 -8.37 -0.48
CA LEU A 166 -9.69 -8.29 -1.19
C LEU A 166 -8.57 -7.80 -0.26
N VAL A 167 -8.84 -6.81 0.59
CA VAL A 167 -7.88 -6.31 1.58
C VAL A 167 -7.56 -7.38 2.61
N ASP A 168 -8.55 -8.09 3.13
CA ASP A 168 -8.35 -9.18 4.09
C ASP A 168 -7.61 -10.38 3.47
N LEU A 169 -7.89 -10.69 2.20
CA LEU A 169 -7.14 -11.69 1.44
C LEU A 169 -5.66 -11.29 1.32
N SER A 170 -5.37 -10.02 1.10
CA SER A 170 -3.99 -9.52 1.09
C SER A 170 -3.29 -9.76 2.43
N VAL A 171 -3.95 -9.45 3.55
CA VAL A 171 -3.42 -9.69 4.90
C VAL A 171 -3.22 -11.18 5.16
N LEU A 172 -4.18 -12.02 4.80
CA LEU A 172 -4.07 -13.47 4.92
C LEU A 172 -2.84 -14.00 4.18
N LEU A 173 -2.61 -13.56 2.94
CA LEU A 173 -1.46 -13.95 2.11
C LEU A 173 -0.13 -13.47 2.73
N ASN A 174 -0.10 -12.28 3.29
CA ASN A 174 1.06 -11.78 4.02
C ASN A 174 1.35 -12.65 5.26
N VAL A 175 0.33 -12.96 6.06
CA VAL A 175 0.48 -13.84 7.24
C VAL A 175 0.95 -15.25 6.84
N LEU A 176 0.42 -15.80 5.73
CA LEU A 176 0.90 -17.06 5.17
C LEU A 176 2.35 -16.98 4.69
N SER A 177 2.78 -15.86 4.13
CA SER A 177 4.18 -15.61 3.75
C SER A 177 5.09 -15.63 4.98
N ILE A 178 4.70 -14.97 6.06
CA ILE A 178 5.43 -15.01 7.33
C ILE A 178 5.48 -16.43 7.91
N ARG A 179 4.35 -17.16 7.90
CA ARG A 179 4.33 -18.56 8.33
C ARG A 179 5.30 -19.43 7.52
N LEU A 180 5.43 -19.15 6.23
CA LEU A 180 6.31 -19.90 5.33
C LEU A 180 7.79 -19.59 5.56
N LEU A 181 8.12 -18.30 5.78
CA LEU A 181 9.48 -17.79 5.85
C LEU A 181 10.04 -17.81 7.26
N ALA A 182 9.27 -17.33 8.24
CA ALA A 182 9.73 -17.02 9.58
C ALA A 182 8.60 -17.23 10.62
N ARG A 183 8.27 -18.49 10.89
CA ARG A 183 7.13 -18.90 11.74
C ARG A 183 7.13 -18.25 13.13
N ASN A 184 8.30 -17.90 13.65
CA ASN A 184 8.43 -17.26 14.97
C ASN A 184 7.76 -15.87 15.01
N TYR A 185 7.65 -15.18 13.85
CA TYR A 185 7.05 -13.85 13.74
C TYR A 185 5.55 -13.89 13.40
N LEU A 186 4.95 -15.09 13.33
CA LEU A 186 3.56 -15.26 12.91
C LEU A 186 2.59 -14.46 13.78
N PHE A 187 2.69 -14.61 15.09
CA PHE A 187 1.74 -13.96 16.01
C PHE A 187 1.92 -12.43 16.07
N PRO A 188 3.15 -11.90 16.22
CA PRO A 188 3.38 -10.47 16.11
C PRO A 188 2.89 -9.86 14.78
N SER A 189 3.07 -10.58 13.68
CA SER A 189 2.60 -10.17 12.36
C SER A 189 1.07 -10.05 12.30
N ILE A 190 0.33 -10.99 12.91
CA ILE A 190 -1.14 -10.93 12.98
C ILE A 190 -1.59 -9.68 13.73
N TYR A 191 -0.97 -9.35 14.87
CA TYR A 191 -1.31 -8.13 15.60
C TYR A 191 -0.98 -6.87 14.80
N LEU A 192 0.21 -6.78 14.21
CA LEU A 192 0.61 -5.60 13.43
C LEU A 192 -0.35 -5.34 12.27
N GLN A 193 -0.68 -6.38 11.51
CA GLN A 193 -1.56 -6.28 10.35
C GLN A 193 -3.03 -6.11 10.73
N GLY A 194 -3.47 -6.77 11.82
CA GLY A 194 -4.83 -6.59 12.33
C GLY A 194 -5.07 -5.19 12.89
N ILE A 195 -4.09 -4.57 13.57
CA ILE A 195 -4.20 -3.16 14.01
C ILE A 195 -4.29 -2.24 12.79
N TRP A 196 -3.53 -2.52 11.73
CA TRP A 196 -3.68 -1.78 10.47
C TRP A 196 -5.11 -1.83 9.93
N LEU A 197 -5.74 -3.02 9.92
CA LEU A 197 -7.12 -3.18 9.46
C LEU A 197 -8.13 -2.37 10.27
N LEU A 198 -7.87 -2.13 11.57
CA LEU A 198 -8.73 -1.28 12.42
C LEU A 198 -8.66 0.22 12.07
N VAL A 199 -7.58 0.66 11.42
CA VAL A 199 -7.32 2.07 11.11
C VAL A 199 -7.20 2.34 9.60
N PHE A 200 -7.76 1.46 8.76
CA PHE A 200 -7.66 1.55 7.31
C PHE A 200 -9.03 1.75 6.65
N PRO A 201 -9.53 3.00 6.55
CA PRO A 201 -10.86 3.29 6.02
C PRO A 201 -10.97 3.06 4.51
N TRP A 202 -9.86 2.90 3.80
CA TRP A 202 -9.82 2.64 2.36
C TRP A 202 -10.54 1.36 1.93
N ILE A 203 -10.99 0.53 2.88
CA ILE A 203 -11.84 -0.66 2.60
C ILE A 203 -13.20 -0.29 2.00
N ILE A 204 -13.63 0.98 2.11
CA ILE A 204 -14.84 1.50 1.44
C ILE A 204 -14.52 2.28 0.17
N VAL A 205 -13.38 2.00 -0.46
CA VAL A 205 -12.96 2.63 -1.72
C VAL A 205 -12.65 1.54 -2.74
N PRO A 206 -13.63 1.15 -3.57
CA PRO A 206 -13.48 0.08 -4.57
C PRO A 206 -12.67 0.57 -5.79
N TYR A 207 -11.37 0.80 -5.59
CA TYR A 207 -10.48 1.38 -6.59
C TYR A 207 -9.18 0.59 -6.76
N THR A 208 -8.39 0.95 -7.78
CA THR A 208 -7.13 0.27 -8.11
C THR A 208 -6.14 0.22 -6.94
N ASP A 209 -6.14 1.24 -6.05
CA ASP A 209 -5.25 1.30 -4.89
C ASP A 209 -5.45 0.14 -3.92
N THR A 210 -6.70 -0.23 -3.66
CA THR A 210 -7.08 -1.30 -2.74
C THR A 210 -7.19 -2.66 -3.44
N TRP A 211 -7.73 -2.68 -4.68
CA TRP A 211 -7.92 -3.92 -5.43
C TRP A 211 -6.61 -4.56 -5.92
N VAL A 212 -5.51 -3.79 -6.00
CA VAL A 212 -4.19 -4.32 -6.35
C VAL A 212 -3.51 -5.07 -5.19
N LEU A 213 -3.91 -4.82 -3.94
CA LEU A 213 -3.25 -5.38 -2.75
C LEU A 213 -3.12 -6.91 -2.75
N PRO A 214 -4.19 -7.70 -3.03
CA PRO A 214 -4.08 -9.16 -3.04
C PRO A 214 -3.14 -9.68 -4.14
N PHE A 215 -2.99 -8.97 -5.26
CA PHE A 215 -2.06 -9.36 -6.33
C PHE A 215 -0.61 -9.15 -5.91
N VAL A 216 -0.31 -8.04 -5.24
CA VAL A 216 1.03 -7.80 -4.68
C VAL A 216 1.35 -8.83 -3.61
N SER A 217 0.45 -9.06 -2.65
CA SER A 217 0.63 -10.06 -1.59
C SER A 217 0.76 -11.48 -2.13
N SER A 218 -0.07 -11.86 -3.12
CA SER A 218 0.02 -13.17 -3.78
C SER A 218 1.36 -13.36 -4.49
N SER A 219 1.83 -12.34 -5.21
CA SER A 219 3.11 -12.39 -5.91
C SER A 219 4.26 -12.65 -4.93
N LEU A 220 4.26 -11.95 -3.79
CA LEU A 220 5.25 -12.13 -2.73
C LEU A 220 5.15 -13.52 -2.08
N PHE A 221 3.94 -13.99 -1.80
CA PHE A 221 3.68 -15.32 -1.25
C PHE A 221 4.18 -16.42 -2.20
N PHE A 222 3.82 -16.37 -3.47
CA PHE A 222 4.24 -17.36 -4.45
C PHE A 222 5.74 -17.31 -4.75
N TYR A 223 6.34 -16.12 -4.70
CA TYR A 223 7.80 -16.00 -4.74
C TYR A 223 8.47 -16.69 -3.53
N ALA A 224 7.94 -16.50 -2.32
CA ALA A 224 8.41 -17.19 -1.14
C ALA A 224 8.26 -18.72 -1.28
N LEU A 225 7.13 -19.19 -1.82
CA LEU A 225 6.87 -20.61 -2.09
C LEU A 225 7.86 -21.18 -3.14
N MET A 226 8.09 -20.46 -4.24
CA MET A 226 9.04 -20.82 -5.29
C MET A 226 10.47 -20.99 -4.73
N ASN A 227 10.84 -20.18 -3.74
CA ASN A 227 12.18 -20.22 -3.14
C ASN A 227 12.33 -21.25 -2.00
N LYS A 228 11.27 -21.92 -1.55
CA LYS A 228 11.30 -22.90 -0.45
C LYS A 228 12.01 -24.18 -0.88
N LYS A 229 13.31 -24.30 -0.56
CA LYS A 229 14.18 -25.45 -0.98
C LYS A 229 13.68 -26.81 -0.52
N LYS A 230 12.92 -26.90 0.59
CA LYS A 230 12.34 -28.15 1.10
C LYS A 230 11.18 -28.68 0.25
N LEU A 231 10.64 -27.89 -0.66
CA LEU A 231 9.56 -28.30 -1.56
C LEU A 231 10.12 -28.92 -2.84
N ASN A 232 9.41 -29.94 -3.36
CA ASN A 232 9.70 -30.53 -4.65
C ASN A 232 9.62 -29.50 -5.77
N LEU A 233 10.37 -29.70 -6.85
CA LEU A 233 10.39 -28.81 -7.99
C LEU A 233 9.00 -28.58 -8.59
N LYS A 234 8.11 -29.57 -8.57
CA LYS A 234 6.71 -29.47 -9.06
C LYS A 234 5.94 -28.37 -8.30
N TYR A 235 5.95 -28.38 -6.96
CA TYR A 235 5.27 -27.35 -6.15
C TYR A 235 5.88 -25.96 -6.31
N ARG A 236 7.19 -25.91 -6.50
CA ARG A 236 7.90 -24.65 -6.80
C ARG A 236 7.55 -24.11 -8.19
N ALA A 237 7.33 -25.00 -9.18
CA ALA A 237 6.86 -24.62 -10.52
C ALA A 237 5.42 -24.08 -10.48
N VAL A 238 4.52 -24.71 -9.69
CA VAL A 238 3.19 -24.15 -9.44
C VAL A 238 3.28 -22.75 -8.82
N GLY A 239 4.19 -22.55 -7.87
CA GLY A 239 4.46 -21.21 -7.31
C GLY A 239 4.94 -20.21 -8.36
N ALA A 240 5.81 -20.62 -9.29
CA ALA A 240 6.30 -19.76 -10.37
C ALA A 240 5.17 -19.38 -11.37
N ILE A 241 4.33 -20.35 -11.75
CA ILE A 241 3.15 -20.13 -12.60
C ILE A 241 2.17 -19.17 -11.91
N ALA A 242 1.78 -19.48 -10.69
CA ALA A 242 0.83 -18.67 -9.93
C ALA A 242 1.35 -17.24 -9.72
N MET A 243 2.64 -17.07 -9.39
CA MET A 243 3.28 -15.76 -9.28
C MET A 243 3.16 -14.97 -10.59
N ALA A 244 3.47 -15.60 -11.73
CA ALA A 244 3.43 -14.95 -13.03
C ALA A 244 1.99 -14.52 -13.41
N VAL A 245 1.00 -15.38 -13.19
CA VAL A 245 -0.41 -15.07 -13.45
C VAL A 245 -0.85 -13.87 -12.59
N VAL A 246 -0.68 -13.95 -11.26
CA VAL A 246 -1.18 -12.89 -10.37
C VAL A 246 -0.42 -11.57 -10.55
N ALA A 247 0.87 -11.62 -10.87
CA ALA A 247 1.66 -10.43 -11.18
C ALA A 247 1.18 -9.73 -12.45
N THR A 248 0.84 -10.51 -13.49
CA THR A 248 0.31 -9.99 -14.74
C THR A 248 -1.10 -9.41 -14.54
N LEU A 249 -1.98 -10.09 -13.80
CA LEU A 249 -3.29 -9.55 -13.46
C LEU A 249 -3.16 -8.25 -12.64
N GLY A 250 -2.24 -8.22 -11.67
CA GLY A 250 -1.94 -7.02 -10.90
C GLY A 250 -1.46 -5.85 -11.77
N TYR A 251 -0.69 -6.12 -12.81
CA TYR A 251 -0.27 -5.10 -13.80
C TYR A 251 -1.47 -4.46 -14.51
N PHE A 252 -2.46 -5.25 -14.91
CA PHE A 252 -3.67 -4.72 -15.57
C PHE A 252 -4.54 -3.91 -14.61
N ILE A 253 -4.56 -4.24 -13.31
CA ILE A 253 -5.24 -3.41 -12.31
C ILE A 253 -4.46 -2.12 -12.04
N LYS A 254 -3.13 -2.24 -11.85
CA LYS A 254 -2.26 -1.08 -11.57
C LYS A 254 -0.83 -1.38 -12.02
N PRO A 255 -0.31 -0.73 -13.08
CA PRO A 255 1.00 -1.06 -13.66
C PRO A 255 2.17 -1.04 -12.66
N SER A 256 2.11 -0.19 -11.65
CA SER A 256 3.13 -0.11 -10.59
C SER A 256 3.21 -1.35 -9.69
N ALA A 257 2.24 -2.27 -9.76
CA ALA A 257 2.32 -3.60 -9.13
C ALA A 257 3.48 -4.45 -9.69
N LEU A 258 4.06 -4.10 -10.84
CA LEU A 258 5.27 -4.75 -11.36
C LEU A 258 6.54 -4.37 -10.61
N ILE A 259 6.56 -3.32 -9.81
CA ILE A 259 7.78 -2.88 -9.10
C ILE A 259 8.36 -3.99 -8.20
N PRO A 260 7.58 -4.70 -7.38
CA PRO A 260 8.06 -5.89 -6.64
C PRO A 260 8.59 -6.99 -7.57
N ILE A 261 7.98 -7.19 -8.74
CA ILE A 261 8.43 -8.19 -9.71
C ILE A 261 9.78 -7.80 -10.32
N ILE A 262 9.96 -6.54 -10.66
CA ILE A 262 11.25 -6.00 -11.11
C ILE A 262 12.31 -6.20 -10.02
N ALA A 263 11.97 -5.93 -8.76
CA ALA A 263 12.87 -6.18 -7.63
C ALA A 263 13.22 -7.67 -7.48
N ILE A 264 12.26 -8.59 -7.66
CA ILE A 264 12.50 -10.04 -7.70
C ILE A 264 13.51 -10.38 -8.80
N LEU A 265 13.29 -9.90 -10.02
CA LEU A 265 14.18 -10.17 -11.15
C LEU A 265 15.60 -9.63 -10.91
N LEU A 266 15.72 -8.42 -10.37
CA LEU A 266 17.03 -7.82 -10.06
C LEU A 266 17.74 -8.58 -8.93
N ILE A 267 17.05 -9.01 -7.88
CA ILE A 267 17.62 -9.83 -6.81
C ILE A 267 18.02 -11.22 -7.32
N GLU A 268 17.26 -11.84 -8.22
CA GLU A 268 17.65 -13.09 -8.87
C GLU A 268 18.89 -12.88 -9.74
N LEU A 269 18.97 -11.77 -10.49
CA LEU A 269 20.15 -11.42 -11.30
C LEU A 269 21.39 -11.19 -10.42
N VAL A 270 21.27 -10.39 -9.35
CA VAL A 270 22.37 -10.17 -8.40
C VAL A 270 22.81 -11.48 -7.75
N SER A 271 21.85 -12.34 -7.40
CA SER A 271 22.13 -13.67 -6.82
C SER A 271 22.85 -14.63 -7.80
N PHE A 272 22.70 -14.40 -9.11
CA PHE A 272 23.45 -15.16 -10.14
C PHE A 272 24.96 -15.02 -9.96
N PHE A 273 25.43 -13.89 -9.43
CA PHE A 273 26.85 -13.66 -9.13
C PHE A 273 27.29 -14.27 -7.79
N GLU A 274 26.38 -14.83 -6.99
CA GLU A 274 26.72 -15.61 -5.79
C GLU A 274 27.21 -17.02 -6.17
N LYS A 275 28.25 -17.52 -5.49
CA LYS A 275 28.81 -18.88 -5.74
C LYS A 275 27.78 -20.02 -5.58
N LYS A 276 26.70 -19.81 -4.80
CA LYS A 276 25.66 -20.82 -4.49
C LYS A 276 24.47 -20.82 -5.47
N TRP A 277 24.46 -19.97 -6.51
CA TRP A 277 23.32 -19.84 -7.42
C TRP A 277 23.13 -21.04 -8.39
N GLN A 278 24.08 -21.94 -8.49
CA GLN A 278 24.18 -23.01 -9.51
C GLN A 278 23.12 -24.11 -9.36
N SER A 279 21.82 -23.79 -9.45
CA SER A 279 20.81 -24.82 -9.59
C SER A 279 20.07 -24.66 -10.93
N LYS A 280 20.24 -25.65 -11.82
CA LYS A 280 19.50 -25.74 -13.11
C LYS A 280 17.98 -25.55 -12.91
N GLY A 281 17.43 -26.04 -11.78
CA GLY A 281 16.02 -25.88 -11.45
C GLY A 281 15.57 -24.42 -11.24
N ARG A 282 16.44 -23.49 -10.83
CA ARG A 282 16.08 -22.09 -10.66
C ARG A 282 15.88 -21.37 -12.00
N LEU A 283 16.76 -21.64 -12.96
CA LEU A 283 16.60 -21.11 -14.33
C LEU A 283 15.31 -21.62 -14.98
N VAL A 284 14.99 -22.91 -14.80
CA VAL A 284 13.73 -23.50 -15.30
C VAL A 284 12.51 -22.78 -14.70
N LEU A 285 12.51 -22.50 -13.37
CA LEU A 285 11.42 -21.79 -12.73
C LEU A 285 11.26 -20.36 -13.26
N LEU A 286 12.35 -19.65 -13.51
CA LEU A 286 12.30 -18.30 -14.11
C LEU A 286 11.77 -18.33 -15.55
N LEU A 287 12.20 -19.30 -16.36
CA LEU A 287 11.68 -19.46 -17.72
C LEU A 287 10.18 -19.78 -17.72
N ILE A 288 9.72 -20.68 -16.83
CA ILE A 288 8.29 -20.98 -16.65
C ILE A 288 7.54 -19.68 -16.30
N ALA A 289 8.04 -18.90 -15.35
CA ALA A 289 7.39 -17.64 -14.94
C ALA A 289 7.30 -16.64 -16.09
N VAL A 290 8.37 -16.44 -16.87
CA VAL A 290 8.38 -15.52 -18.00
C VAL A 290 7.41 -15.97 -19.10
N LEU A 291 7.43 -17.26 -19.48
CA LEU A 291 6.50 -17.80 -20.48
C LEU A 291 5.04 -17.66 -20.02
N THR A 292 4.77 -18.02 -18.76
CA THR A 292 3.42 -17.87 -18.19
C THR A 292 2.96 -16.41 -18.18
N ALA A 293 3.83 -15.47 -17.78
CA ALA A 293 3.51 -14.04 -17.81
C ALA A 293 3.19 -13.57 -19.24
N GLY A 294 3.97 -13.98 -20.24
CA GLY A 294 3.73 -13.65 -21.65
C GLY A 294 2.37 -14.16 -22.15
N VAL A 295 2.05 -15.42 -21.84
CA VAL A 295 0.73 -16.01 -22.21
C VAL A 295 -0.40 -15.29 -21.50
N THR A 296 -0.29 -15.05 -20.18
CA THR A 296 -1.32 -14.36 -19.41
C THR A 296 -1.52 -12.92 -19.93
N TYR A 297 -0.43 -12.22 -20.24
CA TYR A 297 -0.51 -10.88 -20.81
C TYR A 297 -1.24 -10.88 -22.16
N ALA A 298 -0.88 -11.80 -23.07
CA ALA A 298 -1.54 -11.89 -24.37
C ALA A 298 -3.04 -12.18 -24.25
N VAL A 299 -3.43 -13.08 -23.34
CA VAL A 299 -4.85 -13.38 -23.07
C VAL A 299 -5.58 -12.16 -22.52
N CYS A 300 -5.04 -11.50 -21.50
CA CYS A 300 -5.68 -10.31 -20.91
C CYS A 300 -5.78 -9.16 -21.91
N ASN A 301 -4.72 -8.91 -22.69
CA ASN A 301 -4.73 -7.87 -23.72
C ASN A 301 -5.81 -8.16 -24.78
N GLN A 302 -5.90 -9.41 -25.26
CA GLN A 302 -6.93 -9.82 -26.21
C GLN A 302 -8.35 -9.67 -25.64
N LEU A 303 -8.57 -9.94 -24.35
CA LEU A 303 -9.86 -9.71 -23.69
C LEU A 303 -10.22 -8.22 -23.64
N LEU A 304 -9.24 -7.35 -23.37
CA LEU A 304 -9.43 -5.91 -23.36
C LEU A 304 -9.73 -5.35 -24.76
N GLU A 305 -9.00 -5.83 -25.80
CA GLU A 305 -9.23 -5.42 -27.18
C GLU A 305 -10.59 -5.88 -27.75
N LYS A 306 -11.08 -7.03 -27.31
CA LYS A 306 -12.34 -7.62 -27.78
C LYS A 306 -13.57 -7.25 -26.93
N GLN A 307 -13.40 -6.49 -25.85
CA GLN A 307 -14.51 -6.08 -25.01
C GLN A 307 -15.51 -5.23 -25.80
N GLN A 308 -16.81 -5.40 -25.52
CA GLN A 308 -17.89 -4.67 -26.15
C GLN A 308 -18.75 -3.90 -25.13
N TYR A 309 -18.33 -3.86 -23.88
CA TYR A 309 -19.09 -3.24 -22.81
C TYR A 309 -19.12 -1.72 -22.94
N ILE A 310 -17.99 -1.11 -23.32
CA ILE A 310 -17.86 0.34 -23.47
C ILE A 310 -17.07 0.68 -24.73
N THR A 311 -17.53 1.68 -25.48
CA THR A 311 -16.84 2.18 -26.68
C THR A 311 -15.74 3.16 -26.27
N ILE A 312 -14.51 2.91 -26.73
CA ILE A 312 -13.32 3.70 -26.41
C ILE A 312 -12.69 4.23 -27.69
N ASP A 313 -12.40 5.53 -27.71
CA ASP A 313 -11.53 6.12 -28.74
C ASP A 313 -10.07 6.02 -28.28
N GLU A 314 -9.37 5.02 -28.80
CA GLU A 314 -7.96 4.73 -28.45
C GLU A 314 -7.00 5.87 -28.78
N SER A 315 -7.33 6.70 -29.77
CA SER A 315 -6.50 7.84 -30.17
C SER A 315 -6.42 8.92 -29.11
N ARG A 316 -7.41 8.98 -28.21
CA ARG A 316 -7.50 9.96 -27.12
C ARG A 316 -6.75 9.55 -25.86
N GLY A 317 -6.24 8.33 -25.77
CA GLY A 317 -5.58 7.81 -24.57
C GLY A 317 -4.44 8.70 -24.05
N ILE A 318 -4.36 8.88 -22.75
CA ILE A 318 -3.30 9.63 -22.08
C ILE A 318 -1.99 8.82 -22.12
N PRO A 319 -0.90 9.35 -22.70
CA PRO A 319 0.36 8.63 -22.77
C PRO A 319 1.08 8.59 -21.41
N MET A 320 1.85 7.54 -21.14
CA MET A 320 2.58 7.34 -19.88
C MET A 320 3.46 8.55 -19.50
N ILE A 321 4.04 9.25 -20.47
CA ILE A 321 4.89 10.41 -20.22
C ILE A 321 4.14 11.57 -19.55
N HIS A 322 2.81 11.64 -19.71
CA HIS A 322 1.98 12.60 -19.00
C HIS A 322 2.10 12.44 -17.48
N PHE A 323 2.11 11.22 -16.98
CA PHE A 323 2.27 10.96 -15.53
C PHE A 323 3.65 11.36 -14.99
N MET A 324 4.69 11.40 -15.84
CA MET A 324 5.97 12.00 -15.49
C MET A 324 5.87 13.53 -15.48
N ASN A 325 5.15 14.12 -16.43
CA ASN A 325 4.91 15.55 -16.50
C ASN A 325 4.19 16.08 -15.27
N ILE A 326 3.03 15.50 -14.92
CA ILE A 326 2.29 15.92 -13.71
C ILE A 326 3.06 15.57 -12.43
N GLY A 327 3.90 14.55 -12.48
CA GLY A 327 4.83 14.22 -11.41
C GLY A 327 5.84 15.33 -11.07
N LEU A 328 5.94 16.38 -11.88
CA LEU A 328 6.75 17.57 -11.68
C LEU A 328 5.95 18.82 -11.32
N THR A 329 4.62 18.76 -11.23
CA THR A 329 3.78 19.91 -10.86
C THR A 329 3.70 20.09 -9.34
N ASN A 330 3.45 21.29 -8.87
CA ASN A 330 3.14 21.62 -7.47
C ASN A 330 3.83 20.70 -6.44
N ASP A 331 3.06 19.77 -5.86
CA ASP A 331 3.49 18.73 -4.92
C ASP A 331 3.92 17.41 -5.60
N GLY A 332 3.83 17.35 -6.93
CA GLY A 332 4.17 16.18 -7.74
C GLY A 332 2.98 15.25 -8.02
N GLY A 333 1.75 15.75 -7.85
CA GLY A 333 0.50 15.03 -8.07
C GLY A 333 -0.31 15.56 -9.24
N TYR A 334 -1.63 15.33 -9.19
CA TYR A 334 -2.58 15.73 -10.21
C TYR A 334 -2.51 17.24 -10.53
N SER A 335 -2.61 17.56 -11.80
CA SER A 335 -2.69 18.94 -12.34
C SER A 335 -3.93 19.08 -13.22
N ALA A 336 -4.89 19.90 -12.79
CA ALA A 336 -6.09 20.18 -13.56
C ALA A 336 -5.79 20.86 -14.91
N GLU A 337 -4.79 21.74 -14.95
CA GLU A 337 -4.33 22.43 -16.18
C GLU A 337 -3.83 21.42 -17.21
N ASP A 338 -2.91 20.50 -16.78
CA ASP A 338 -2.38 19.48 -17.66
C ASP A 338 -3.44 18.47 -18.10
N ALA A 339 -4.38 18.11 -17.22
CA ALA A 339 -5.48 17.22 -17.55
C ALA A 339 -6.41 17.85 -18.62
N GLN A 340 -6.73 19.14 -18.49
CA GLN A 340 -7.50 19.87 -19.51
C GLN A 340 -6.74 19.98 -20.84
N ALA A 341 -5.43 20.19 -20.80
CA ALA A 341 -4.58 20.19 -21.99
C ALA A 341 -4.62 18.81 -22.68
N MET A 342 -4.49 17.71 -21.93
CA MET A 342 -4.60 16.35 -22.47
C MET A 342 -5.96 16.10 -23.13
N ALA A 343 -7.05 16.61 -22.55
CA ALA A 343 -8.40 16.44 -23.11
C ALA A 343 -8.59 17.18 -24.44
N LYS A 344 -7.90 18.32 -24.64
CA LYS A 344 -8.04 19.18 -25.82
C LYS A 344 -7.10 18.80 -26.97
N LEU A 345 -5.96 18.16 -26.69
CA LEU A 345 -4.98 17.83 -27.71
C LEU A 345 -5.49 16.74 -28.66
N PRO A 346 -5.29 16.90 -30.00
CA PRO A 346 -5.99 16.12 -31.01
C PRO A 346 -5.44 14.70 -31.19
N SER A 347 -4.16 14.46 -30.83
CA SER A 347 -3.52 13.16 -31.05
C SER A 347 -2.59 12.77 -29.93
N LYS A 348 -2.23 11.48 -29.89
CA LYS A 348 -1.27 10.94 -28.93
C LYS A 348 0.12 11.56 -29.08
N GLU A 349 0.54 11.85 -30.31
CA GLU A 349 1.82 12.51 -30.62
C GLU A 349 1.85 13.94 -30.07
N ALA A 350 0.75 14.70 -30.24
CA ALA A 350 0.62 16.05 -29.70
C ALA A 350 0.69 16.03 -28.15
N LYS A 351 0.04 15.05 -27.51
CA LYS A 351 0.09 14.86 -26.05
C LYS A 351 1.49 14.51 -25.57
N ILE A 352 2.22 13.67 -26.31
CA ILE A 352 3.63 13.34 -26.02
C ILE A 352 4.52 14.56 -26.15
N ALA A 353 4.35 15.35 -27.23
CA ALA A 353 5.13 16.58 -27.47
C ALA A 353 4.91 17.58 -26.34
N TYR A 354 3.66 17.88 -26.01
CA TYR A 354 3.29 18.76 -24.89
C TYR A 354 3.92 18.31 -23.57
N SER A 355 3.80 17.01 -23.25
CA SER A 355 4.35 16.49 -21.99
C SER A 355 5.86 16.61 -21.91
N LYS A 356 6.58 16.37 -23.04
CA LYS A 356 8.04 16.53 -23.10
C LYS A 356 8.46 17.99 -22.93
N GLU A 357 7.76 18.89 -23.58
CA GLU A 357 7.99 20.35 -23.46
C GLU A 357 7.82 20.79 -22.00
N LYS A 358 6.70 20.45 -21.38
CA LYS A 358 6.42 20.80 -19.98
C LYS A 358 7.41 20.18 -18.98
N ILE A 359 7.86 18.94 -19.19
CA ILE A 359 8.93 18.34 -18.39
C ILE A 359 10.21 19.19 -18.50
N HIS A 360 10.62 19.59 -19.71
CA HIS A 360 11.83 20.37 -19.92
C HIS A 360 11.72 21.75 -19.25
N GLU A 361 10.61 22.46 -19.43
CA GLU A 361 10.32 23.76 -18.80
C GLU A 361 10.44 23.67 -17.28
N ARG A 362 9.70 22.73 -16.67
CA ARG A 362 9.65 22.55 -15.21
C ARG A 362 11.00 22.19 -14.59
N LEU A 363 11.79 21.35 -15.25
CA LEU A 363 13.13 21.01 -14.81
C LEU A 363 14.09 22.20 -14.94
N LYS A 364 13.97 22.98 -16.03
CA LYS A 364 14.77 24.19 -16.26
C LYS A 364 14.46 25.28 -15.22
N GLU A 365 13.17 25.52 -14.95
CA GLU A 365 12.72 26.51 -13.96
C GLU A 365 13.20 26.17 -12.54
N ARG A 366 13.15 24.89 -12.15
CA ARG A 366 13.59 24.45 -10.82
C ARG A 366 15.11 24.49 -10.67
N GLY A 367 15.85 24.25 -11.73
CA GLY A 367 17.29 23.99 -11.67
C GLY A 367 17.63 22.77 -10.80
N ILE A 368 18.90 22.47 -10.62
CA ILE A 368 19.34 21.25 -9.92
C ILE A 368 18.94 21.29 -8.43
N LEU A 369 19.25 22.36 -7.72
CA LEU A 369 18.97 22.46 -6.29
C LEU A 369 17.47 22.54 -5.99
N GLY A 370 16.71 23.28 -6.81
CA GLY A 370 15.26 23.36 -6.68
C GLY A 370 14.60 21.99 -6.94
N TYR A 371 15.10 21.22 -7.91
CA TYR A 371 14.61 19.88 -8.17
C TYR A 371 14.91 18.90 -7.03
N LEU A 372 16.11 18.94 -6.45
CA LEU A 372 16.43 18.10 -5.28
C LEU A 372 15.56 18.45 -4.07
N ASN A 373 15.31 19.73 -3.80
CA ASN A 373 14.37 20.16 -2.76
C ASN A 373 12.94 19.69 -3.06
N PHE A 374 12.50 19.79 -4.30
CA PHE A 374 11.20 19.28 -4.74
C PHE A 374 11.08 17.77 -4.50
N LEU A 375 12.07 16.96 -4.87
CA LEU A 375 12.07 15.52 -4.62
C LEU A 375 12.01 15.19 -3.12
N PHE A 376 12.69 15.97 -2.28
CA PHE A 376 12.63 15.81 -0.82
C PHE A 376 11.23 16.10 -0.27
N GLN A 377 10.59 17.20 -0.71
CA GLN A 377 9.21 17.53 -0.32
C GLN A 377 8.21 16.49 -0.86
N LYS A 378 8.38 16.04 -2.09
CA LYS A 378 7.56 15.00 -2.68
C LYS A 378 7.67 13.68 -1.92
N HIS A 379 8.86 13.29 -1.48
CA HIS A 379 9.05 12.11 -0.63
C HIS A 379 8.37 12.28 0.73
N ARG A 380 8.46 13.47 1.33
CA ARG A 380 7.73 13.79 2.56
C ARG A 380 6.22 13.63 2.37
N ASN A 381 5.65 14.22 1.32
CA ASN A 381 4.23 14.14 1.03
C ASN A 381 3.76 12.70 0.78
N ASN A 382 4.61 11.88 0.15
CA ASN A 382 4.33 10.46 -0.06
C ASN A 382 4.32 9.65 1.24
N THR A 383 5.11 10.01 2.27
CA THR A 383 5.42 9.09 3.38
C THR A 383 5.02 9.58 4.76
N SER A 384 4.67 10.86 4.92
CA SER A 384 4.42 11.47 6.24
C SER A 384 3.07 11.12 6.86
N ASP A 385 2.10 10.60 6.10
CA ASP A 385 0.70 10.47 6.54
C ASP A 385 0.27 9.02 6.66
N GLY A 386 0.00 8.59 7.89
CA GLY A 386 -0.45 7.24 8.22
C GLY A 386 -1.93 6.93 7.91
N THR A 387 -2.70 7.94 7.49
CA THR A 387 -4.06 7.74 6.97
C THR A 387 -4.07 7.45 5.46
N PHE A 388 -2.90 7.54 4.82
CA PHE A 388 -2.76 7.43 3.37
C PHE A 388 -3.60 8.46 2.62
N ALA A 389 -3.55 9.73 3.07
CA ALA A 389 -4.29 10.88 2.54
C ALA A 389 -5.82 10.74 2.61
N TRP A 390 -6.36 10.00 3.58
CA TRP A 390 -7.81 9.89 3.77
C TRP A 390 -8.44 11.28 3.91
N LEU A 391 -9.31 11.63 2.95
CA LEU A 391 -10.05 12.89 2.84
C LEU A 391 -9.19 14.18 2.91
N LYS A 392 -7.92 14.12 2.56
CA LYS A 392 -7.06 15.32 2.49
C LYS A 392 -7.09 16.01 1.13
N GLU A 393 -7.66 15.39 0.13
CA GLU A 393 -7.63 15.83 -1.27
C GLU A 393 -8.91 16.57 -1.69
N GLY A 394 -9.77 16.98 -0.75
CA GLY A 394 -11.09 17.58 -1.04
C GLY A 394 -12.13 16.52 -1.40
N SER A 395 -13.28 16.91 -1.93
CA SER A 395 -14.50 16.13 -2.22
C SER A 395 -14.29 14.66 -2.67
N PHE A 396 -13.75 13.86 -1.79
CA PHE A 396 -13.52 12.44 -2.03
C PHE A 396 -14.82 11.63 -1.84
N ILE A 397 -15.69 12.05 -0.89
CA ILE A 397 -17.04 11.54 -0.73
C ILE A 397 -17.96 12.38 -1.61
N LYS A 398 -18.65 11.74 -2.58
CA LYS A 398 -19.36 12.43 -3.68
C LYS A 398 -20.45 13.38 -3.21
N GLU A 399 -21.22 13.00 -2.20
CA GLU A 399 -22.45 13.71 -1.83
C GLU A 399 -22.35 14.55 -0.57
N ARG A 400 -21.51 14.15 0.40
CA ARG A 400 -21.42 14.80 1.72
C ARG A 400 -20.06 14.58 2.36
N GLU A 401 -19.45 15.68 2.77
CA GLU A 401 -18.29 15.66 3.64
C GLU A 401 -18.60 16.05 5.08
N ILE A 402 -19.89 16.39 5.34
CA ILE A 402 -20.43 16.81 6.64
C ILE A 402 -21.25 15.65 7.23
N PRO A 403 -21.03 15.26 8.48
CA PRO A 403 -21.86 14.28 9.18
C PRO A 403 -23.31 14.68 9.22
N THR A 404 -24.21 13.81 8.80
CA THR A 404 -25.66 14.02 8.85
C THR A 404 -26.42 12.78 9.29
N GLY A 405 -25.71 11.66 9.40
CA GLY A 405 -26.25 10.38 9.85
C GLY A 405 -26.73 10.43 11.30
N LYS A 406 -27.55 9.46 11.67
CA LYS A 406 -28.05 9.29 13.06
C LYS A 406 -27.57 7.96 13.62
N GLY A 407 -27.52 7.88 14.95
CA GLY A 407 -27.12 6.64 15.63
C GLY A 407 -25.68 6.26 15.32
N TYR A 408 -25.44 4.97 15.05
CA TYR A 408 -24.08 4.45 14.84
C TYR A 408 -23.43 4.94 13.53
N SER A 409 -24.22 5.09 12.45
CA SER A 409 -23.72 5.68 11.20
C SER A 409 -23.22 7.10 11.41
N GLY A 410 -24.04 7.97 12.07
CA GLY A 410 -23.61 9.33 12.38
C GLY A 410 -22.37 9.36 13.28
N TRP A 411 -22.27 8.45 14.25
CA TRP A 411 -21.06 8.33 15.06
C TRP A 411 -19.83 7.98 14.22
N LEU A 412 -19.94 7.08 13.21
CA LEU A 412 -18.84 6.79 12.29
C LEU A 412 -18.52 7.98 11.39
N GLU A 413 -19.53 8.69 10.89
CA GLU A 413 -19.31 9.88 10.07
C GLU A 413 -18.48 10.95 10.82
N GLU A 414 -18.68 11.13 12.11
CA GLU A 414 -17.86 12.04 12.94
C GLU A 414 -16.36 11.66 12.99
N TRP A 415 -16.04 10.39 12.84
CA TRP A 415 -14.66 9.92 12.84
C TRP A 415 -14.01 9.92 11.45
N TYR A 416 -14.80 9.77 10.39
CA TYR A 416 -14.26 9.45 9.07
C TYR A 416 -14.63 10.44 7.97
N TYR A 417 -15.56 11.38 8.20
CA TYR A 417 -15.87 12.45 7.26
C TYR A 417 -14.96 13.66 7.48
N LEU A 418 -14.75 14.44 6.41
CA LEU A 418 -13.80 15.57 6.41
C LEU A 418 -14.13 16.60 7.49
N TYR A 419 -15.41 16.93 7.67
CA TYR A 419 -15.90 17.89 8.65
C TYR A 419 -16.45 17.21 9.92
N GLY A 420 -16.10 15.95 10.16
CA GLY A 420 -16.43 15.27 11.40
C GLY A 420 -15.59 15.79 12.57
N GLU A 421 -16.17 15.93 13.75
CA GLU A 421 -15.51 16.47 14.93
C GLU A 421 -14.31 15.62 15.39
N ARG A 422 -14.29 14.34 15.05
CA ARG A 422 -13.27 13.35 15.48
C ARG A 422 -12.32 12.88 14.40
N ILE A 423 -12.34 13.50 13.23
CA ILE A 423 -11.45 13.13 12.13
C ILE A 423 -9.95 13.29 12.52
N ALA A 424 -9.62 14.28 13.34
CA ALA A 424 -8.27 14.48 13.83
C ALA A 424 -7.86 13.41 14.85
N ASP A 425 -8.78 12.93 15.69
CA ASP A 425 -8.53 11.81 16.60
C ASP A 425 -8.22 10.52 15.82
N PHE A 426 -9.00 10.23 14.76
CA PHE A 426 -8.72 9.11 13.86
C PHE A 426 -7.35 9.24 13.21
N ARG A 427 -7.03 10.42 12.64
CA ARG A 427 -5.73 10.68 12.00
C ARG A 427 -4.57 10.48 12.95
N PHE A 428 -4.71 10.90 14.21
CA PHE A 428 -3.71 10.69 15.26
C PHE A 428 -3.46 9.19 15.51
N ILE A 429 -4.53 8.40 15.68
CA ILE A 429 -4.44 6.95 15.94
C ILE A 429 -3.77 6.24 14.75
N ALA A 430 -4.20 6.52 13.53
CA ALA A 430 -3.63 5.95 12.32
C ALA A 430 -2.14 6.32 12.16
N GLN A 431 -1.78 7.56 12.53
CA GLN A 431 -0.39 8.02 12.49
C GLN A 431 0.50 7.28 13.48
N ILE A 432 0.03 7.00 14.68
CA ILE A 432 0.77 6.19 15.68
C ILE A 432 1.07 4.80 15.11
N TRP A 433 0.08 4.16 14.46
CA TRP A 433 0.32 2.86 13.82
C TRP A 433 1.38 2.97 12.72
N TRP A 434 1.31 3.98 11.86
CA TRP A 434 2.27 4.17 10.77
C TRP A 434 3.69 4.40 11.26
N VAL A 435 3.87 5.27 12.25
CA VAL A 435 5.17 5.48 12.91
C VAL A 435 5.69 4.18 13.52
N THR A 436 4.84 3.39 14.17
CA THR A 436 5.21 2.09 14.74
C THR A 436 5.67 1.10 13.67
N CYS A 437 4.97 1.04 12.53
CA CYS A 437 5.35 0.20 11.39
C CYS A 437 6.74 0.60 10.84
N LEU A 438 6.95 1.88 10.56
CA LEU A 438 8.22 2.41 10.08
C LEU A 438 9.35 2.22 11.11
N PHE A 439 9.06 2.38 12.40
CA PHE A 439 10.00 2.13 13.49
C PHE A 439 10.53 0.70 13.46
N PHE A 440 9.66 -0.30 13.35
CA PHE A 440 10.11 -1.70 13.25
C PHE A 440 11.00 -1.93 12.03
N ILE A 441 10.71 -1.29 10.90
CA ILE A 441 11.52 -1.42 9.68
C ILE A 441 12.90 -0.77 9.87
N VAL A 442 12.96 0.45 10.40
CA VAL A 442 14.22 1.19 10.57
C VAL A 442 15.15 0.53 11.56
N PHE A 443 14.66 0.16 12.73
CA PHE A 443 15.50 -0.40 13.81
C PHE A 443 15.75 -1.91 13.65
N GLY A 444 15.00 -2.59 12.78
CA GLY A 444 15.20 -4.00 12.43
C GLY A 444 16.15 -4.28 11.27
N TRP A 445 16.87 -3.29 10.76
CA TRP A 445 17.64 -3.31 9.50
C TRP A 445 18.79 -4.34 9.42
N LYS A 446 19.27 -4.86 10.56
CA LYS A 446 20.42 -5.79 10.61
C LYS A 446 20.18 -7.14 9.94
N TYR A 447 18.93 -7.56 9.75
CA TYR A 447 18.61 -8.84 9.10
C TYR A 447 18.82 -8.75 7.60
N GLN A 448 19.52 -9.73 7.00
CA GLN A 448 19.93 -9.71 5.59
C GLN A 448 19.61 -11.03 4.88
N GLY A 449 18.34 -11.44 4.95
CA GLY A 449 17.86 -12.54 4.13
C GLY A 449 17.62 -12.08 2.67
N LYS A 450 17.66 -13.03 1.73
CA LYS A 450 17.40 -12.72 0.30
C LYS A 450 16.00 -12.13 0.08
N PHE A 451 15.01 -12.64 0.80
CA PHE A 451 13.64 -12.18 0.71
C PHE A 451 13.50 -10.75 1.25
N GLU A 452 14.12 -10.43 2.38
CA GLU A 452 14.13 -9.08 2.94
C GLU A 452 14.86 -8.08 2.04
N GLN A 453 15.97 -8.50 1.40
CA GLN A 453 16.65 -7.64 0.40
C GLN A 453 15.75 -7.35 -0.80
N MET A 454 14.97 -8.33 -1.25
CA MET A 454 13.96 -8.12 -2.30
C MET A 454 12.88 -7.14 -1.85
N LEU A 455 12.35 -7.26 -0.62
CA LEU A 455 11.37 -6.31 -0.07
C LEU A 455 11.96 -4.89 0.03
N ARG A 456 13.23 -4.75 0.49
CA ARG A 456 13.93 -3.46 0.53
C ARG A 456 14.07 -2.85 -0.85
N LEU A 457 14.50 -3.63 -1.83
CA LEU A 457 14.63 -3.17 -3.21
C LEU A 457 13.26 -2.79 -3.80
N SER A 458 12.20 -3.52 -3.46
CA SER A 458 10.84 -3.19 -3.88
C SER A 458 10.39 -1.84 -3.33
N LEU A 459 10.69 -1.52 -2.06
CA LEU A 459 10.38 -0.20 -1.49
C LEU A 459 11.22 0.91 -2.12
N VAL A 460 12.51 0.67 -2.34
CA VAL A 460 13.38 1.64 -3.06
C VAL A 460 12.80 1.92 -4.45
N GLY A 461 12.42 0.86 -5.19
CA GLY A 461 11.77 1.01 -6.50
C GLY A 461 10.45 1.76 -6.41
N GLY A 462 9.62 1.47 -5.40
CA GLY A 462 8.38 2.19 -5.15
C GLY A 462 8.60 3.68 -4.86
N PHE A 463 9.55 4.03 -4.01
CA PHE A 463 9.88 5.43 -3.73
C PHE A 463 10.40 6.16 -4.97
N ILE A 464 11.32 5.55 -5.73
CA ILE A 464 11.84 6.12 -6.99
C ILE A 464 10.69 6.31 -7.99
N PHE A 465 9.79 5.34 -8.12
CA PHE A 465 8.62 5.44 -8.99
C PHE A 465 7.75 6.65 -8.60
N LEU A 466 7.40 6.80 -7.32
CA LEU A 466 6.58 7.92 -6.83
C LEU A 466 7.30 9.27 -6.91
N LEU A 467 8.62 9.30 -6.98
CA LEU A 467 9.38 10.52 -7.21
C LEU A 467 9.41 10.93 -8.69
N LEU A 468 9.46 9.96 -9.61
CA LEU A 468 9.57 10.21 -11.05
C LEU A 468 8.22 10.39 -11.74
N PHE A 469 7.19 9.67 -11.29
CA PHE A 469 5.84 9.70 -11.84
C PHE A 469 4.89 10.49 -10.93
N GLU A 470 3.62 10.47 -11.23
CA GLU A 470 2.58 11.01 -10.36
C GLU A 470 2.73 10.44 -8.93
N GLY A 471 2.74 11.33 -7.95
CA GLY A 471 2.95 11.05 -6.53
C GLY A 471 2.55 12.27 -5.71
N GLY A 472 3.36 12.62 -4.69
CA GLY A 472 3.12 13.80 -3.84
C GLY A 472 1.99 13.61 -2.83
N ARG A 473 1.45 12.39 -2.71
CA ARG A 473 0.36 12.03 -1.79
C ARG A 473 0.55 10.61 -1.25
N SER A 474 0.31 10.42 0.02
CA SER A 474 0.56 9.14 0.68
C SER A 474 -0.39 8.01 0.24
N ARG A 475 -1.53 8.30 -0.41
CA ARG A 475 -2.42 7.27 -0.96
C ARG A 475 -1.70 6.37 -1.99
N TYR A 476 -0.74 6.90 -2.72
CA TYR A 476 0.02 6.09 -3.68
C TYR A 476 0.94 5.04 -3.02
N LEU A 477 1.15 5.11 -1.68
CA LEU A 477 1.84 4.05 -0.93
C LEU A 477 0.95 2.82 -0.67
N ILE A 478 -0.38 2.93 -0.77
CA ILE A 478 -1.31 1.84 -0.44
C ILE A 478 -0.90 0.55 -1.16
N GLN A 479 -0.60 0.61 -2.44
CA GLN A 479 -0.18 -0.54 -3.24
C GLN A 479 1.10 -1.24 -2.74
N PHE A 480 1.94 -0.54 -1.97
CA PHE A 480 3.17 -1.08 -1.39
C PHE A 480 3.01 -1.52 0.08
N LEU A 481 1.85 -1.32 0.69
CA LEU A 481 1.58 -1.72 2.08
C LEU A 481 1.88 -3.19 2.36
N PRO A 482 1.58 -4.16 1.46
CA PRO A 482 1.99 -5.54 1.68
C PRO A 482 3.48 -5.70 1.95
N ILE A 483 4.33 -4.90 1.30
CA ILE A 483 5.78 -4.94 1.44
C ILE A 483 6.20 -4.33 2.79
N PHE A 484 5.63 -3.18 3.18
CA PHE A 484 5.86 -2.55 4.48
C PHE A 484 5.47 -3.48 5.63
N LEU A 485 4.28 -4.10 5.54
CA LEU A 485 3.76 -5.00 6.56
C LEU A 485 4.62 -6.26 6.72
N LEU A 486 5.06 -6.87 5.62
CA LEU A 486 5.96 -8.01 5.64
C LEU A 486 7.32 -7.63 6.24
N LEU A 487 7.89 -6.52 5.80
CA LEU A 487 9.21 -6.08 6.25
C LEU A 487 9.20 -5.69 7.72
N ALA A 488 8.16 -4.96 8.18
CA ALA A 488 7.97 -4.62 9.59
C ALA A 488 7.84 -5.89 10.45
N SER A 489 7.02 -6.86 9.99
CA SER A 489 6.84 -8.15 10.69
C SER A 489 8.14 -8.92 10.83
N LEU A 490 8.96 -9.00 9.77
CA LEU A 490 10.24 -9.70 9.76
C LEU A 490 11.33 -8.98 10.59
N SER A 491 11.18 -7.67 10.79
CA SER A 491 12.16 -6.83 11.48
C SER A 491 11.87 -6.64 12.98
N MET A 492 10.70 -7.02 13.47
CA MET A 492 10.18 -6.66 14.79
C MET A 492 11.10 -7.10 15.95
N ASP A 493 11.55 -8.36 15.98
CA ASP A 493 12.43 -8.86 17.04
C ASP A 493 13.78 -8.14 17.08
N ASN A 494 14.34 -7.84 15.89
CA ASN A 494 15.59 -7.10 15.80
C ASN A 494 15.45 -5.68 16.38
N SER A 495 14.31 -5.03 16.10
CA SER A 495 13.99 -3.72 16.64
C SER A 495 13.83 -3.75 18.16
N ILE A 496 13.12 -4.74 18.69
CA ILE A 496 12.95 -4.93 20.13
C ILE A 496 14.31 -5.20 20.81
N ASN A 497 15.14 -6.05 20.20
CA ASN A 497 16.48 -6.33 20.74
C ASN A 497 17.40 -5.10 20.68
N PHE A 498 17.27 -4.26 19.63
CA PHE A 498 18.00 -2.99 19.55
C PHE A 498 17.61 -2.06 20.70
N ILE A 499 16.32 -1.90 21.00
CA ILE A 499 15.84 -1.10 22.13
C ILE A 499 16.39 -1.63 23.46
N LYS A 500 16.35 -2.96 23.66
CA LYS A 500 16.91 -3.58 24.87
C LYS A 500 18.40 -3.31 25.05
N GLN A 501 19.18 -3.20 23.97
CA GLN A 501 20.60 -2.87 24.01
C GLN A 501 20.88 -1.38 24.33
N LEU A 502 19.96 -0.48 23.99
CA LEU A 502 20.06 0.94 24.30
C LEU A 502 19.73 1.27 25.76
N GLN A 503 19.03 0.36 26.46
CA GLN A 503 18.75 0.49 27.88
C GLN A 503 19.80 -0.28 28.68
N PRO A 504 20.80 0.38 29.30
CA PRO A 504 21.58 -0.22 30.37
C PRO A 504 20.63 -0.35 31.58
N MET A 505 19.93 -1.48 31.70
CA MET A 505 18.95 -1.68 32.76
C MET A 505 19.60 -2.13 34.05
N PRO A 506 19.41 -1.40 35.16
CA PRO A 506 19.62 -1.95 36.50
C PRO A 506 18.47 -2.85 36.99
N PHE A 507 17.41 -3.06 36.19
CA PHE A 507 16.20 -3.77 36.60
C PHE A 507 15.81 -4.86 35.59
N GLY A 508 15.78 -6.12 36.09
CA GLY A 508 15.50 -7.34 35.33
C GLY A 508 14.09 -7.44 34.72
N PHE A 509 13.74 -6.51 33.83
CA PHE A 509 12.54 -6.59 33.01
C PHE A 509 12.82 -7.44 31.77
N ASN A 510 12.39 -8.70 31.77
CA ASN A 510 12.34 -9.56 30.61
C ASN A 510 10.88 -9.63 30.15
N PRO A 511 10.44 -8.78 29.18
CA PRO A 511 9.03 -8.67 28.80
C PRO A 511 8.49 -9.86 27.99
N PHE A 512 9.35 -10.82 27.57
CA PHE A 512 8.96 -11.98 26.76
C PHE A 512 9.59 -13.28 27.25
#